data_d109f8564d0b6f62d09eeef12c17aa3c
#
_entry.id   d109f8564d0b6f62d09eeef12c17aa3c
#
_cell.length_a   1.000
_cell.length_b   1.000
_cell.length_c   1.000
_cell.angle_alpha   90.00
_cell.angle_beta   90.00
_cell.angle_gamma   90.00
#
_symmetry.space_group_name_H-M   'P 1'
#
loop_
_entity.id
_entity.type
_entity.pdbx_description
1 polymer ?
#
loop_
_entity_poly.entity_id
_entity_poly.type
_entity_poly.pdbx_seq_one_letter_code
_entity_poly.pdbx_strand_id
1 'polypeptide(L)'
;MNGHKIAIWVAVPALALLAAGGVSLAQAPRQPQALPKVVKADLPGRVIFEHQCASCHGAGPGDDGAAMLPGTANLARRYQGDLPAALELRDDLDGDALRLFVRNGIGAMPSFRKAELSDVEIDEIAAYLQATATLSQGG
;
A
#
# COMPACT_ATOMS: atom_id res chain seq x y z
N MET A 1 30.10 -53.55 -68.95
CA MET A 1 29.03 -53.90 -67.99
C MET A 1 29.20 -52.92 -66.85
N ASN A 2 28.39 -51.85 -66.86
CA ASN A 2 28.54 -50.64 -65.96
C ASN A 2 27.68 -50.80 -64.72
N GLY A 3 28.34 -50.94 -63.56
CA GLY A 3 27.65 -50.92 -62.24
C GLY A 3 27.47 -49.51 -61.75
N HIS A 4 26.23 -49.04 -61.79
CA HIS A 4 25.88 -47.76 -61.21
C HIS A 4 25.73 -47.89 -59.68
N LYS A 5 26.64 -47.26 -58.95
CA LYS A 5 26.50 -47.14 -57.49
C LYS A 5 25.55 -45.92 -57.13
N ILE A 6 24.38 -46.24 -56.66
CA ILE A 6 23.43 -45.24 -56.17
C ILE A 6 23.89 -44.87 -54.79
N ALA A 7 24.35 -43.60 -54.60
CA ALA A 7 24.64 -43.04 -53.33
C ALA A 7 23.32 -42.47 -52.72
N ILE A 8 22.84 -43.10 -51.66
CA ILE A 8 21.67 -42.62 -50.89
C ILE A 8 22.16 -41.59 -49.94
N TRP A 9 21.80 -40.30 -50.17
CA TRP A 9 22.00 -39.20 -49.24
C TRP A 9 20.89 -39.24 -48.15
N VAL A 10 21.27 -39.66 -46.97
CA VAL A 10 20.39 -39.55 -45.80
C VAL A 10 20.48 -38.11 -45.29
N ALA A 11 19.45 -37.33 -45.57
CA ALA A 11 19.32 -36.01 -45.00
C ALA A 11 18.88 -36.12 -43.51
N VAL A 12 19.77 -35.77 -42.60
CA VAL A 12 19.48 -35.66 -41.18
C VAL A 12 18.82 -34.29 -40.96
N PRO A 13 17.56 -34.21 -40.48
CA PRO A 13 16.99 -32.93 -40.12
C PRO A 13 17.66 -32.43 -38.83
N ALA A 14 18.33 -31.28 -38.90
CA ALA A 14 18.82 -30.56 -37.75
C ALA A 14 17.62 -30.03 -36.95
N LEU A 15 17.33 -30.65 -35.82
CA LEU A 15 16.32 -30.18 -34.86
C LEU A 15 16.88 -28.94 -34.16
N ALA A 16 16.49 -27.77 -34.62
CA ALA A 16 16.81 -26.51 -33.95
C ALA A 16 16.01 -26.41 -32.62
N LEU A 17 16.67 -26.69 -31.51
CA LEU A 17 16.17 -26.42 -30.18
C LEU A 17 16.13 -24.89 -29.99
N LEU A 18 14.95 -24.30 -30.18
CA LEU A 18 14.65 -22.94 -29.72
C LEU A 18 14.60 -22.97 -28.19
N ALA A 19 15.72 -22.63 -27.55
CA ALA A 19 15.76 -22.29 -26.15
C ALA A 19 14.96 -21.00 -25.96
N ALA A 20 13.70 -21.12 -25.53
CA ALA A 20 12.90 -20.00 -25.06
C ALA A 20 13.53 -19.49 -23.75
N GLY A 21 14.49 -18.57 -23.87
CA GLY A 21 15.04 -17.82 -22.76
C GLY A 21 13.92 -16.98 -22.16
N GLY A 22 13.32 -17.45 -21.06
CA GLY A 22 12.41 -16.68 -20.25
C GLY A 22 13.14 -15.46 -19.71
N VAL A 23 12.87 -14.28 -20.26
CA VAL A 23 13.32 -13.01 -19.69
C VAL A 23 12.56 -12.84 -18.39
N SER A 24 13.20 -13.22 -17.27
CA SER A 24 12.74 -12.90 -15.93
C SER A 24 12.87 -11.38 -15.79
N LEU A 25 11.75 -10.66 -15.95
CA LEU A 25 11.68 -9.25 -15.61
C LEU A 25 11.79 -9.15 -14.09
N ALA A 26 13.03 -9.08 -13.59
CA ALA A 26 13.28 -8.71 -12.22
C ALA A 26 12.62 -7.33 -11.99
N GLN A 27 11.52 -7.31 -11.25
CA GLN A 27 10.88 -6.06 -10.87
C GLN A 27 11.89 -5.27 -10.03
N ALA A 28 12.32 -4.12 -10.56
CA ALA A 28 13.14 -3.20 -9.79
C ALA A 28 12.45 -2.89 -8.46
N PRO A 29 13.20 -2.78 -7.35
CA PRO A 29 12.63 -2.40 -6.06
C PRO A 29 11.82 -1.12 -6.26
N ARG A 30 10.52 -1.18 -5.92
CA ARG A 30 9.63 -0.03 -6.03
C ARG A 30 10.17 1.04 -5.09
N GLN A 31 10.67 2.15 -5.64
CA GLN A 31 11.16 3.25 -4.83
C GLN A 31 10.03 3.76 -3.92
N PRO A 32 10.33 4.18 -2.68
CA PRO A 32 9.34 4.80 -1.81
C PRO A 32 8.73 6.00 -2.53
N GLN A 33 7.49 5.88 -2.96
CA GLN A 33 6.79 7.01 -3.59
C GLN A 33 6.47 8.00 -2.48
N ALA A 34 6.78 9.28 -2.72
CA ALA A 34 6.31 10.35 -1.85
C ALA A 34 4.78 10.25 -1.71
N LEU A 35 4.29 10.37 -0.48
CA LEU A 35 2.85 10.34 -0.24
C LEU A 35 2.17 11.49 -0.99
N PRO A 36 0.99 11.27 -1.58
CA PRO A 36 0.19 12.33 -2.18
C PRO A 36 -0.05 13.47 -1.18
N LYS A 37 -0.25 14.69 -1.68
CA LYS A 37 -0.58 15.83 -0.85
C LYS A 37 -1.93 15.61 -0.17
N VAL A 38 -1.97 15.72 1.14
CA VAL A 38 -3.22 15.67 1.93
C VAL A 38 -3.85 17.05 1.99
N VAL A 39 -5.12 17.15 1.60
CA VAL A 39 -5.97 18.34 1.79
C VAL A 39 -6.91 18.06 2.94
N LYS A 40 -6.57 18.58 4.12
CA LYS A 40 -7.27 18.29 5.38
C LYS A 40 -8.65 18.95 5.42
N ALA A 41 -9.68 18.16 5.72
CA ALA A 41 -11.02 18.67 5.99
C ALA A 41 -11.04 19.45 7.33
N ASP A 42 -11.84 20.53 7.38
CA ASP A 42 -12.05 21.29 8.61
C ASP A 42 -13.28 20.75 9.37
N LEU A 43 -13.08 19.66 10.09
CA LEU A 43 -14.09 18.95 10.88
C LEU A 43 -13.57 18.67 12.30
N PRO A 44 -14.46 18.50 13.30
CA PRO A 44 -14.08 18.26 14.71
C PRO A 44 -13.10 17.09 14.87
N GLY A 45 -13.32 16.00 14.15
CA GLY A 45 -12.45 14.82 14.16
C GLY A 45 -11.00 15.07 13.77
N ARG A 46 -10.71 16.19 13.08
CA ARG A 46 -9.34 16.57 12.72
C ARG A 46 -8.46 16.76 13.96
N VAL A 47 -8.93 17.53 14.93
CA VAL A 47 -8.16 17.82 16.15
C VAL A 47 -7.92 16.54 16.93
N ILE A 48 -8.93 15.67 17.00
CA ILE A 48 -8.83 14.38 17.69
C ILE A 48 -7.84 13.48 16.97
N PHE A 49 -7.91 13.37 15.66
CA PHE A 49 -6.98 12.60 14.84
C PHE A 49 -5.54 13.11 15.00
N GLU A 50 -5.32 14.41 14.91
CA GLU A 50 -4.00 15.03 15.05
C GLU A 50 -3.38 14.75 16.43
N HIS A 51 -4.20 14.71 17.47
CA HIS A 51 -3.73 14.45 18.83
C HIS A 51 -3.50 12.97 19.14
N GLN A 52 -4.38 12.07 18.69
CA GLN A 52 -4.38 10.65 19.07
C GLN A 52 -3.72 9.72 18.06
N CYS A 53 -3.73 10.07 16.78
CA CYS A 53 -3.42 9.15 15.69
C CYS A 53 -2.26 9.62 14.80
N ALA A 54 -2.18 10.93 14.53
CA ALA A 54 -1.33 11.48 13.47
C ALA A 54 0.16 11.27 13.73
N SER A 55 0.61 11.20 14.99
CA SER A 55 2.02 10.90 15.32
C SER A 55 2.54 9.57 14.76
N CYS A 56 1.63 8.63 14.51
CA CYS A 56 1.95 7.35 13.89
C CYS A 56 1.38 7.20 12.49
N HIS A 57 0.20 7.77 12.19
CA HIS A 57 -0.59 7.51 10.99
C HIS A 57 -0.76 8.70 10.05
N GLY A 58 -0.20 9.86 10.38
CA GLY A 58 -0.26 11.03 9.51
C GLY A 58 0.55 10.87 8.22
N ALA A 59 0.28 11.77 7.28
CA ALA A 59 1.05 11.90 6.05
C ALA A 59 2.25 12.82 6.30
N GLY A 60 3.45 12.30 6.18
CA GLY A 60 4.67 13.09 6.31
C GLY A 60 5.88 12.29 6.75
N PRO A 61 7.05 12.94 6.78
CA PRO A 61 8.24 12.34 7.33
C PRO A 61 8.16 12.26 8.86
N GLY A 62 8.88 11.31 9.43
CA GLY A 62 9.11 11.25 10.88
C GLY A 62 10.13 12.32 11.32
N ASP A 63 10.04 12.74 12.57
CA ASP A 63 10.99 13.70 13.17
C ASP A 63 12.42 13.15 13.25
N ASP A 64 12.58 11.84 13.15
CA ASP A 64 13.85 11.12 13.07
C ASP A 64 14.46 11.07 11.65
N GLY A 65 13.83 11.73 10.68
CA GLY A 65 14.24 11.73 9.28
C GLY A 65 13.72 10.53 8.48
N ALA A 66 12.90 9.65 9.06
CA ALA A 66 12.23 8.59 8.32
C ALA A 66 11.27 9.18 7.26
N ALA A 67 11.21 8.54 6.09
CA ALA A 67 10.36 9.02 4.98
C ALA A 67 8.86 8.97 5.31
N MET A 68 8.45 8.16 6.26
CA MET A 68 7.08 7.98 6.73
C MET A 68 7.05 7.78 8.23
N LEU A 69 5.97 8.20 8.87
CA LEU A 69 5.67 7.91 10.27
C LEU A 69 5.49 6.39 10.49
N PRO A 70 5.75 5.86 11.69
CA PRO A 70 5.90 4.41 11.91
C PRO A 70 4.66 3.60 11.56
N GLY A 71 3.46 4.06 11.88
CA GLY A 71 2.20 3.43 11.51
C GLY A 71 1.97 3.46 10.00
N THR A 72 2.19 4.61 9.38
CA THR A 72 2.10 4.78 7.92
C THR A 72 3.09 3.89 7.19
N ALA A 73 4.33 3.78 7.65
CA ALA A 73 5.34 2.89 7.08
C ALA A 73 4.95 1.40 7.20
N ASN A 74 4.29 1.00 8.32
CA ASN A 74 3.77 -0.36 8.47
C ASN A 74 2.65 -0.65 7.48
N LEU A 75 1.72 0.28 7.29
CA LEU A 75 0.63 0.15 6.31
C LEU A 75 1.16 0.12 4.87
N ALA A 76 2.17 0.94 4.55
CA ALA A 76 2.83 0.92 3.24
C ALA A 76 3.43 -0.46 2.93
N ARG A 77 4.10 -1.09 3.91
CA ARG A 77 4.63 -2.44 3.75
C ARG A 77 3.53 -3.50 3.64
N ARG A 78 2.45 -3.35 4.39
CA ARG A 78 1.33 -4.31 4.39
C ARG A 78 0.58 -4.30 3.06
N TYR A 79 0.25 -3.12 2.56
CA TYR A 79 -0.62 -2.97 1.38
C TYR A 79 0.14 -2.83 0.06
N GLN A 80 1.44 -2.54 0.09
CA GLN A 80 2.32 -2.47 -1.10
C GLN A 80 1.77 -1.62 -2.25
N GLY A 81 0.92 -0.62 -1.92
CA GLY A 81 0.29 0.29 -2.86
C GLY A 81 -1.14 -0.07 -3.26
N ASP A 82 -1.69 -1.19 -2.82
CA ASP A 82 -3.10 -1.56 -3.05
C ASP A 82 -4.07 -0.62 -2.32
N LEU A 83 -3.66 -0.10 -1.16
CA LEU A 83 -4.38 0.92 -0.41
C LEU A 83 -3.42 2.04 0.02
N PRO A 84 -3.90 3.29 0.16
CA PRO A 84 -3.11 4.37 0.70
C PRO A 84 -2.56 4.04 2.10
N ALA A 85 -1.30 4.36 2.33
CA ALA A 85 -0.64 4.10 3.60
C ALA A 85 -1.01 5.13 4.69
N ALA A 86 -1.19 6.40 4.32
CA ALA A 86 -1.67 7.44 5.23
C ALA A 86 -3.18 7.31 5.41
N LEU A 87 -3.65 7.31 6.66
CA LEU A 87 -5.09 7.15 6.93
C LEU A 87 -5.92 8.29 6.35
N GLU A 88 -5.38 9.48 6.28
CA GLU A 88 -6.01 10.67 5.70
C GLU A 88 -6.29 10.57 4.18
N LEU A 89 -5.74 9.56 3.50
CA LEU A 89 -5.97 9.29 2.08
C LEU A 89 -6.90 8.09 1.84
N ARG A 90 -7.44 7.49 2.91
CA ARG A 90 -8.28 6.29 2.85
C ARG A 90 -9.75 6.64 2.95
N ASP A 91 -10.53 6.20 2.00
CA ASP A 91 -11.99 6.36 1.92
C ASP A 91 -12.79 5.14 2.42
N ASP A 92 -12.08 4.05 2.75
CA ASP A 92 -12.65 2.78 3.22
C ASP A 92 -12.78 2.67 4.75
N LEU A 93 -12.41 3.72 5.50
CA LEU A 93 -12.43 3.73 6.97
C LEU A 93 -13.71 4.41 7.47
N ASP A 94 -14.72 3.61 7.77
CA ASP A 94 -15.91 4.05 8.49
C ASP A 94 -15.75 3.92 10.02
N GLY A 95 -16.77 4.37 10.78
CA GLY A 95 -16.76 4.33 12.24
C GLY A 95 -16.64 2.91 12.81
N ASP A 96 -17.22 1.90 12.14
CA ASP A 96 -17.17 0.51 12.59
C ASP A 96 -15.79 -0.11 12.37
N ALA A 97 -15.19 0.14 11.20
CA ALA A 97 -13.82 -0.28 10.91
C ALA A 97 -12.83 0.36 11.90
N LEU A 98 -12.94 1.68 12.13
CA LEU A 98 -12.08 2.36 13.10
C LEU A 98 -12.27 1.83 14.52
N ARG A 99 -13.51 1.60 14.96
CA ARG A 99 -13.82 1.04 16.29
C ARG A 99 -13.16 -0.31 16.47
N LEU A 100 -13.19 -1.17 15.45
CA LEU A 100 -12.56 -2.49 15.51
C LEU A 100 -11.07 -2.38 15.82
N PHE A 101 -10.33 -1.55 15.10
CA PHE A 101 -8.88 -1.38 15.28
C PHE A 101 -8.56 -0.62 16.58
N VAL A 102 -9.28 0.44 16.87
CA VAL A 102 -9.05 1.30 18.03
C VAL A 102 -9.31 0.56 19.33
N ARG A 103 -10.36 -0.28 19.40
CA ARG A 103 -10.69 -1.03 20.63
C ARG A 103 -9.81 -2.24 20.87
N ASN A 104 -9.33 -2.88 19.82
CA ASN A 104 -8.52 -4.10 19.96
C ASN A 104 -7.01 -3.83 19.89
N GLY A 105 -6.59 -2.74 19.26
CA GLY A 105 -5.20 -2.53 18.89
C GLY A 105 -4.74 -3.54 17.84
N ILE A 106 -3.56 -3.34 17.29
CA ILE A 106 -2.94 -4.29 16.37
C ILE A 106 -1.42 -4.12 16.34
N GLY A 107 -0.68 -5.15 16.69
CA GLY A 107 0.78 -5.10 16.76
C GLY A 107 1.27 -4.03 17.74
N ALA A 108 1.96 -3.01 17.26
CA ALA A 108 2.44 -1.89 18.07
C ALA A 108 1.39 -0.80 18.30
N MET A 109 0.23 -0.85 17.63
CA MET A 109 -0.88 0.08 17.86
C MET A 109 -1.58 -0.29 19.17
N PRO A 110 -1.66 0.61 20.16
CA PRO A 110 -2.35 0.34 21.41
C PRO A 110 -3.87 0.27 21.21
N SER A 111 -4.56 -0.40 22.14
CA SER A 111 -6.01 -0.30 22.27
C SER A 111 -6.39 0.92 23.10
N PHE A 112 -7.47 1.59 22.72
CA PHE A 112 -8.02 2.73 23.44
C PHE A 112 -9.32 2.33 24.15
N ARG A 113 -9.41 2.65 25.44
CA ARG A 113 -10.64 2.47 26.20
C ARG A 113 -11.63 3.61 25.89
N LYS A 114 -12.92 3.37 26.17
CA LYS A 114 -13.97 4.38 25.94
C LYS A 114 -13.75 5.69 26.73
N ALA A 115 -13.03 5.64 27.85
CA ALA A 115 -12.67 6.81 28.64
C ALA A 115 -11.49 7.62 28.02
N GLU A 116 -10.72 7.01 27.15
CA GLU A 116 -9.57 7.66 26.48
C GLU A 116 -9.99 8.22 25.11
N LEU A 117 -10.88 7.52 24.43
CA LEU A 117 -11.45 7.90 23.15
C LEU A 117 -12.87 7.31 23.06
N SER A 118 -13.88 8.15 23.11
CA SER A 118 -15.29 7.74 23.09
C SER A 118 -15.70 7.21 21.72
N ASP A 119 -16.84 6.51 21.61
CA ASP A 119 -17.35 6.03 20.32
C ASP A 119 -17.77 7.21 19.42
N VAL A 120 -18.24 8.33 20.00
CA VAL A 120 -18.58 9.55 19.26
C VAL A 120 -17.33 10.18 18.63
N GLU A 121 -16.24 10.27 19.39
CA GLU A 121 -14.97 10.80 18.87
C GLU A 121 -14.40 9.91 17.76
N ILE A 122 -14.58 8.58 17.82
CA ILE A 122 -14.20 7.67 16.73
C ILE A 122 -15.04 7.96 15.47
N ASP A 123 -16.33 8.20 15.60
CA ASP A 123 -17.20 8.56 14.48
C ASP A 123 -16.82 9.92 13.86
N GLU A 124 -16.44 10.90 14.69
CA GLU A 124 -15.91 12.19 14.22
C GLU A 124 -14.58 12.03 13.47
N ILE A 125 -13.67 11.18 13.95
CA ILE A 125 -12.44 10.83 13.23
C ILE A 125 -12.77 10.19 11.89
N ALA A 126 -13.71 9.24 11.83
CA ALA A 126 -14.12 8.59 10.59
C ALA A 126 -14.64 9.62 9.57
N ALA A 127 -15.51 10.52 10.00
CA ALA A 127 -16.04 11.58 9.16
C ALA A 127 -14.93 12.50 8.63
N TYR A 128 -13.96 12.86 9.48
CA TYR A 128 -12.80 13.65 9.10
C TYR A 128 -11.94 12.92 8.03
N LEU A 129 -11.62 11.64 8.23
CA LEU A 129 -10.80 10.87 7.32
C LEU A 129 -11.46 10.73 5.95
N GLN A 130 -12.75 10.38 5.89
CA GLN A 130 -13.51 10.25 4.65
C GLN A 130 -13.58 11.57 3.86
N ALA A 131 -13.88 12.69 4.55
CA ALA A 131 -13.91 14.01 3.92
C ALA A 131 -12.53 14.43 3.41
N THR A 132 -11.47 14.17 4.18
CA THR A 132 -10.09 14.48 3.81
C THR A 132 -9.63 13.66 2.61
N ALA A 133 -9.95 12.35 2.57
CA ALA A 133 -9.65 11.50 1.42
C ALA A 133 -10.34 12.02 0.15
N THR A 134 -11.64 12.36 0.23
CA THR A 134 -12.41 12.94 -0.88
C THR A 134 -11.78 14.22 -1.42
N LEU A 135 -11.42 15.17 -0.53
CA LEU A 135 -10.78 16.42 -0.91
C LEU A 135 -9.40 16.21 -1.56
N SER A 136 -8.66 15.22 -1.08
CA SER A 136 -7.32 14.92 -1.56
C SER A 136 -7.30 14.19 -2.91
N GLN A 137 -8.39 13.51 -3.28
CA GLN A 137 -8.54 12.83 -4.58
C GLN A 137 -9.10 13.76 -5.66
N GLY A 138 -9.77 14.85 -5.30
CA GLY A 138 -10.42 15.79 -6.22
C GLY A 138 -9.56 16.98 -6.65
N GLY A 139 -8.29 17.06 -6.24
CA GLY A 139 -7.38 18.18 -6.51
C GLY A 139 -6.38 17.93 -7.64
#